data_355ea3c57466e19a75aceec72d6c3c8c
#
_entry.id   355ea3c57466e19a75aceec72d6c3c8c
#
_cell.length_a   1.000
_cell.length_b   1.000
_cell.length_c   1.000
_cell.angle_alpha   90.00
_cell.angle_beta   90.00
_cell.angle_gamma   90.00
#
_symmetry.space_group_name_H-M   'P 1'
#
loop_
_entity.id
_entity.type
_entity.pdbx_description
1 polymer ?
#
loop_
_entity_poly.entity_id
_entity_poly.type
_entity_poly.pdbx_seq_one_letter_code
_entity_poly.pdbx_strand_id
1 'polypeptide(L)'
;GGVATIPAKALFACIFPIIVGMIPGNLDDKMRDFLKPGMLISIFLFAFPLGAGMSFKTFITAGIPGILVGLLTVVWTGIPTYFIYKLLIRKKNRRSCAVGAAVGTAAGNSVGTPAAIAAVDPTWEPYAAAATAQCAAAVIVTAIVTPLVVNALYKYEEKHGLINYDVPLASEDTALEKEAEEELKL
;
A
#
# COMPACT_ATOMS: atom_id res chain seq x y z
N GLY A 1 -11.19 -14.05 -30.89
CA GLY A 1 -11.33 -13.28 -29.67
C GLY A 1 -11.73 -14.22 -28.54
N GLY A 2 -10.74 -14.79 -27.83
CA GLY A 2 -10.99 -15.56 -26.61
C GLY A 2 -11.47 -14.60 -25.50
N VAL A 3 -12.62 -14.87 -24.93
CA VAL A 3 -13.08 -14.20 -23.71
C VAL A 3 -12.06 -14.58 -22.63
N ALA A 4 -11.32 -13.60 -22.11
CA ALA A 4 -10.42 -13.80 -20.99
C ALA A 4 -11.24 -14.35 -19.80
N THR A 5 -11.11 -15.64 -19.53
CA THR A 5 -11.74 -16.26 -18.37
C THR A 5 -10.96 -15.84 -17.14
N ILE A 6 -11.50 -14.87 -16.41
CA ILE A 6 -10.94 -14.50 -15.09
C ILE A 6 -10.90 -15.78 -14.25
N PRO A 7 -9.74 -16.15 -13.69
CA PRO A 7 -9.64 -17.37 -12.87
C PRO A 7 -10.46 -17.19 -11.60
N ALA A 8 -11.73 -17.61 -11.66
CA ALA A 8 -12.70 -17.44 -10.57
C ALA A 8 -12.19 -17.98 -9.23
N LYS A 9 -11.38 -19.05 -9.26
CA LYS A 9 -10.74 -19.60 -8.06
C LYS A 9 -9.76 -18.62 -7.40
N ALA A 10 -8.93 -17.93 -8.20
CA ALA A 10 -7.96 -16.96 -7.68
C ALA A 10 -8.68 -15.72 -7.13
N LEU A 11 -9.70 -15.24 -7.84
CA LEU A 11 -10.54 -14.12 -7.39
C LEU A 11 -11.23 -14.46 -6.06
N PHE A 12 -11.84 -15.67 -5.98
CA PHE A 12 -12.50 -16.12 -4.77
C PHE A 12 -11.53 -16.26 -3.59
N ALA A 13 -10.34 -16.82 -3.81
CA ALA A 13 -9.31 -16.97 -2.79
C ALA A 13 -8.82 -15.61 -2.22
N CYS A 14 -8.83 -14.55 -3.03
CA CYS A 14 -8.46 -13.20 -2.59
C CYS A 14 -9.60 -12.48 -1.87
N ILE A 15 -10.83 -12.59 -2.38
CA ILE A 15 -11.98 -11.80 -1.88
C ILE A 15 -12.63 -12.47 -0.66
N PHE A 16 -12.71 -13.80 -0.65
CA PHE A 16 -13.40 -14.54 0.41
C PHE A 16 -12.85 -14.25 1.83
N PRO A 17 -11.54 -14.29 2.08
CA PRO A 17 -11.00 -13.95 3.41
C PRO A 17 -11.33 -12.52 3.84
N ILE A 18 -11.37 -11.57 2.88
CA ILE A 18 -11.71 -10.16 3.17
C ILE A 18 -13.17 -10.07 3.62
N ILE A 19 -14.10 -10.72 2.91
CA ILE A 19 -15.52 -10.73 3.27
C ILE A 19 -15.72 -11.39 4.63
N VAL A 20 -15.08 -12.54 4.87
CA VAL A 20 -15.16 -13.28 6.15
C VAL A 20 -14.62 -12.43 7.30
N GLY A 21 -13.55 -11.67 7.11
CA GLY A 21 -13.03 -10.75 8.13
C GLY A 21 -13.90 -9.51 8.33
N MET A 22 -14.50 -9.00 7.25
CA MET A 22 -15.34 -7.80 7.27
C MET A 22 -16.62 -8.01 8.10
N ILE A 23 -17.23 -9.19 8.04
CA ILE A 23 -18.49 -9.49 8.77
C ILE A 23 -18.29 -9.38 10.27
N PRO A 24 -17.44 -10.18 10.95
CA PRO A 24 -17.26 -10.07 12.39
C PRO A 24 -16.66 -8.74 12.82
N GLY A 25 -15.75 -8.15 12.04
CA GLY A 25 -15.15 -6.85 12.35
C GLY A 25 -16.11 -5.66 12.30
N ASN A 26 -17.25 -5.79 11.61
CA ASN A 26 -18.29 -4.75 11.60
C ASN A 26 -19.48 -5.07 12.54
N LEU A 27 -19.63 -6.32 12.95
CA LEU A 27 -20.71 -6.73 13.86
C LEU A 27 -20.29 -6.67 15.32
N ASP A 28 -19.01 -6.80 15.64
CA ASP A 28 -18.48 -6.83 16.99
C ASP A 28 -17.18 -6.02 17.12
N ASP A 29 -17.27 -4.91 17.84
CA ASP A 29 -16.12 -4.02 18.08
C ASP A 29 -15.01 -4.75 18.85
N LYS A 30 -15.34 -5.65 19.79
CA LYS A 30 -14.34 -6.43 20.53
C LYS A 30 -13.57 -7.39 19.61
N MET A 31 -14.26 -8.01 18.65
CA MET A 31 -13.62 -8.85 17.66
C MET A 31 -12.69 -8.04 16.75
N ARG A 32 -13.12 -6.85 16.35
CA ARG A 32 -12.27 -5.93 15.57
C ARG A 32 -10.99 -5.55 16.32
N ASP A 33 -11.13 -5.18 17.61
CA ASP A 33 -9.98 -4.77 18.42
C ASP A 33 -9.06 -5.94 18.75
N PHE A 34 -9.60 -7.15 18.92
CA PHE A 34 -8.80 -8.37 19.03
C PHE A 34 -8.00 -8.68 17.74
N LEU A 35 -8.56 -8.41 16.57
CA LEU A 35 -7.92 -8.69 15.28
C LEU A 35 -6.93 -7.60 14.83
N LYS A 36 -7.09 -6.35 15.28
CA LYS A 36 -6.20 -5.22 14.92
C LYS A 36 -4.71 -5.52 15.15
N PRO A 37 -4.26 -6.04 16.32
CA PRO A 37 -2.86 -6.37 16.53
C PRO A 37 -2.34 -7.44 15.56
N GLY A 38 -3.22 -8.39 15.17
CA GLY A 38 -2.89 -9.43 14.20
C GLY A 38 -2.51 -8.87 12.83
N MET A 39 -3.08 -7.73 12.44
CA MET A 39 -2.72 -7.05 11.19
C MET A 39 -1.26 -6.59 11.18
N LEU A 40 -0.76 -6.01 12.27
CA LEU A 40 0.64 -5.57 12.38
C LEU A 40 1.61 -6.76 12.34
N ILE A 41 1.28 -7.83 13.04
CA ILE A 41 2.08 -9.08 13.02
C ILE A 41 2.07 -9.70 11.62
N SER A 42 0.92 -9.70 10.95
CA SER A 42 0.78 -10.23 9.60
C SER A 42 1.64 -9.47 8.59
N ILE A 43 1.85 -8.16 8.75
CA ILE A 43 2.73 -7.38 7.87
C ILE A 43 4.16 -7.96 7.91
N PHE A 44 4.70 -8.28 9.08
CA PHE A 44 6.03 -8.89 9.19
C PHE A 44 6.05 -10.29 8.57
N LEU A 45 5.01 -11.10 8.81
CA LEU A 45 4.91 -12.45 8.26
C LEU A 45 4.82 -12.45 6.73
N PHE A 46 4.20 -11.45 6.12
CA PHE A 46 4.14 -11.29 4.67
C PHE A 46 5.39 -10.62 4.09
N ALA A 47 5.96 -9.64 4.78
CA ALA A 47 7.12 -8.91 4.30
C ALA A 47 8.36 -9.81 4.20
N PHE A 48 8.53 -10.75 5.14
CA PHE A 48 9.67 -11.64 5.16
C PHE A 48 9.73 -12.62 3.97
N PRO A 49 8.67 -13.41 3.65
CA PRO A 49 8.65 -14.24 2.45
C PRO A 49 8.74 -13.43 1.16
N LEU A 50 8.13 -12.24 1.13
CA LEU A 50 8.20 -11.35 -0.01
C LEU A 50 9.64 -10.90 -0.26
N GLY A 51 10.35 -10.47 0.78
CA GLY A 51 11.76 -10.09 0.72
C GLY A 51 12.67 -11.27 0.35
N ALA A 52 12.40 -12.46 0.92
CA ALA A 52 13.15 -13.67 0.60
C ALA A 52 12.97 -14.11 -0.86
N GLY A 53 11.79 -13.84 -1.45
CA GLY A 53 11.53 -14.09 -2.88
C GLY A 53 12.16 -13.06 -3.83
N MET A 54 12.63 -11.91 -3.31
CA MET A 54 13.27 -10.86 -4.09
C MET A 54 14.77 -11.09 -4.13
N SER A 55 15.32 -11.46 -5.28
CA SER A 55 16.75 -11.64 -5.49
C SER A 55 17.42 -10.31 -5.87
N PHE A 56 18.53 -9.97 -5.23
CA PHE A 56 19.40 -8.86 -5.68
C PHE A 56 19.81 -9.01 -7.13
N LYS A 57 20.00 -10.25 -7.61
CA LYS A 57 20.28 -10.53 -9.03
C LYS A 57 19.12 -10.10 -9.91
N THR A 58 17.88 -10.37 -9.50
CA THR A 58 16.67 -9.93 -10.21
C THR A 58 16.57 -8.41 -10.26
N PHE A 59 16.92 -7.72 -9.16
CA PHE A 59 16.97 -6.26 -9.11
C PHE A 59 18.01 -5.70 -10.10
N ILE A 60 19.20 -6.28 -10.14
CA ILE A 60 20.26 -5.87 -11.07
C ILE A 60 19.87 -6.17 -12.52
N THR A 61 19.25 -7.33 -12.80
CA THR A 61 18.82 -7.72 -14.16
C THR A 61 17.61 -6.91 -14.63
N ALA A 62 16.74 -6.46 -13.73
CA ALA A 62 15.65 -5.54 -14.08
C ALA A 62 16.18 -4.19 -14.59
N GLY A 63 17.36 -3.79 -14.13
CA GLY A 63 18.09 -2.64 -14.63
C GLY A 63 17.34 -1.31 -14.55
N ILE A 64 17.77 -0.38 -15.40
CA ILE A 64 17.17 0.97 -15.49
C ILE A 64 15.63 0.93 -15.70
N PRO A 65 15.05 0.07 -16.55
CA PRO A 65 13.59 0.03 -16.72
C PRO A 65 12.81 -0.21 -15.43
N GLY A 66 13.27 -1.11 -14.56
CA GLY A 66 12.59 -1.38 -13.29
C GLY A 66 12.63 -0.17 -12.33
N ILE A 67 13.76 0.54 -12.29
CA ILE A 67 13.89 1.79 -11.52
C ILE A 67 12.95 2.86 -12.07
N LEU A 68 12.90 3.02 -13.39
CA LEU A 68 12.02 4.00 -14.05
C LEU A 68 10.54 3.70 -13.77
N VAL A 69 10.12 2.44 -13.82
CA VAL A 69 8.75 2.03 -13.47
C VAL A 69 8.42 2.42 -12.03
N GLY A 70 9.34 2.19 -11.09
CA GLY A 70 9.16 2.61 -9.70
C GLY A 70 9.03 4.12 -9.54
N LEU A 71 9.91 4.91 -10.16
CA LEU A 71 9.85 6.37 -10.13
C LEU A 71 8.57 6.89 -10.80
N LEU A 72 8.19 6.34 -11.95
CA LEU A 72 6.95 6.67 -12.63
C LEU A 72 5.72 6.37 -11.76
N THR A 73 5.74 5.26 -11.02
CA THR A 73 4.66 4.92 -10.08
C THR A 73 4.52 6.00 -9.02
N VAL A 74 5.60 6.45 -8.38
CA VAL A 74 5.56 7.53 -7.38
C VAL A 74 5.00 8.82 -7.98
N VAL A 75 5.47 9.20 -9.16
CA VAL A 75 5.05 10.45 -9.82
C VAL A 75 3.62 10.36 -10.30
N TRP A 76 3.26 9.26 -11.00
CA TRP A 76 1.96 9.14 -11.68
C TRP A 76 0.81 8.81 -10.73
N THR A 77 1.09 8.13 -9.63
CA THR A 77 0.06 7.84 -8.61
C THR A 77 0.17 8.76 -7.40
N GLY A 78 1.37 9.03 -6.89
CA GLY A 78 1.57 9.83 -5.68
C GLY A 78 1.20 11.29 -5.84
N ILE A 79 1.60 11.95 -6.94
CA ILE A 79 1.31 13.37 -7.16
C ILE A 79 -0.19 13.61 -7.41
N PRO A 80 -0.86 12.90 -8.33
CA PRO A 80 -2.31 13.09 -8.52
C PRO A 80 -3.11 12.80 -7.26
N THR A 81 -2.77 11.73 -6.52
CA THR A 81 -3.49 11.40 -5.27
C THR A 81 -3.27 12.43 -4.16
N TYR A 82 -2.11 13.09 -4.09
CA TYR A 82 -1.92 14.26 -3.23
C TYR A 82 -2.94 15.36 -3.54
N PHE A 83 -3.14 15.71 -4.82
CA PHE A 83 -4.11 16.74 -5.22
C PHE A 83 -5.55 16.27 -5.05
N ILE A 84 -5.85 15.01 -5.38
CA ILE A 84 -7.17 14.41 -5.19
C ILE A 84 -7.54 14.42 -3.70
N TYR A 85 -6.62 14.01 -2.83
CA TYR A 85 -6.81 14.04 -1.38
C TYR A 85 -7.06 15.47 -0.88
N LYS A 86 -6.29 16.44 -1.41
CA LYS A 86 -6.47 17.86 -1.12
C LYS A 86 -7.86 18.38 -1.55
N LEU A 87 -8.40 17.87 -2.65
CA LEU A 87 -9.70 18.28 -3.19
C LEU A 87 -10.86 17.60 -2.44
N LEU A 88 -10.77 16.30 -2.21
CA LEU A 88 -11.87 15.50 -1.65
C LEU A 88 -12.00 15.66 -0.13
N ILE A 89 -10.88 15.74 0.59
CA ILE A 89 -10.91 15.81 2.05
C ILE A 89 -10.89 17.28 2.50
N ARG A 90 -11.92 17.68 3.21
CA ARG A 90 -12.05 19.04 3.75
C ARG A 90 -10.90 19.38 4.69
N LYS A 91 -10.45 20.64 4.66
CA LYS A 91 -9.33 21.14 5.48
C LYS A 91 -9.46 20.80 6.98
N LYS A 92 -10.68 20.82 7.51
CA LYS A 92 -10.99 20.51 8.91
C LYS A 92 -10.83 19.03 9.28
N ASN A 93 -10.83 18.13 8.29
CA ASN A 93 -10.80 16.67 8.50
C ASN A 93 -9.47 16.06 8.09
N ARG A 94 -8.46 16.86 7.78
CA ARG A 94 -7.13 16.38 7.40
C ARG A 94 -6.05 17.18 8.10
N ARG A 95 -5.03 16.50 8.60
CA ARG A 95 -3.83 17.13 9.14
C ARG A 95 -2.91 17.65 8.02
N SER A 96 -2.59 16.80 7.07
CA SER A 96 -1.70 17.07 5.94
C SER A 96 -2.23 16.42 4.66
N CYS A 97 -1.96 17.01 3.50
CA CYS A 97 -2.23 16.40 2.20
C CYS A 97 -1.15 15.41 1.78
N ALA A 98 0.03 15.47 2.41
CA ALA A 98 1.16 14.58 2.10
C ALA A 98 0.80 13.09 2.23
N VAL A 99 -0.18 12.76 3.11
CA VAL A 99 -0.74 11.39 3.24
C VAL A 99 -1.28 10.86 1.91
N GLY A 100 -1.87 11.72 1.07
CA GLY A 100 -2.34 11.31 -0.26
C GLY A 100 -1.22 10.81 -1.16
N ALA A 101 -0.01 11.37 -1.03
CA ALA A 101 1.14 10.93 -1.82
C ALA A 101 1.67 9.54 -1.41
N ALA A 102 1.33 9.05 -0.22
CA ALA A 102 1.73 7.71 0.24
C ALA A 102 1.14 6.57 -0.63
N VAL A 103 0.09 6.84 -1.39
CA VAL A 103 -0.45 5.90 -2.39
C VAL A 103 0.52 5.65 -3.55
N GLY A 104 1.52 6.51 -3.75
CA GLY A 104 2.56 6.38 -4.78
C GLY A 104 3.54 5.23 -4.52
N THR A 105 3.03 4.04 -4.16
CA THR A 105 3.85 2.85 -3.89
C THR A 105 3.38 1.67 -4.73
N ALA A 106 4.32 0.83 -5.17
CA ALA A 106 4.02 -0.44 -5.80
C ALA A 106 3.83 -1.51 -4.72
N ALA A 107 2.68 -2.14 -4.70
CA ALA A 107 2.39 -3.22 -3.75
C ALA A 107 3.19 -4.49 -4.11
N GLY A 108 3.56 -5.28 -3.10
CA GLY A 108 4.33 -6.51 -3.31
C GLY A 108 3.63 -7.55 -4.20
N ASN A 109 2.30 -7.58 -4.21
CA ASN A 109 1.52 -8.44 -5.10
C ASN A 109 1.64 -8.07 -6.59
N SER A 110 2.10 -6.85 -6.92
CA SER A 110 2.36 -6.47 -8.30
C SER A 110 3.41 -7.36 -8.98
N VAL A 111 4.29 -7.97 -8.20
CA VAL A 111 5.32 -8.91 -8.68
C VAL A 111 4.69 -10.17 -9.30
N GLY A 112 3.56 -10.63 -8.78
CA GLY A 112 2.83 -11.79 -9.30
C GLY A 112 1.93 -11.48 -10.50
N THR A 113 1.63 -10.22 -10.76
CA THR A 113 0.67 -9.81 -11.80
C THR A 113 1.09 -10.22 -13.21
N PRO A 114 2.37 -10.07 -13.65
CA PRO A 114 2.76 -10.49 -15.00
C PRO A 114 2.58 -11.99 -15.25
N ALA A 115 2.92 -12.82 -14.27
CA ALA A 115 2.70 -14.27 -14.37
C ALA A 115 1.21 -14.62 -14.41
N ALA A 116 0.38 -13.93 -13.64
CA ALA A 116 -1.07 -14.13 -13.66
C ALA A 116 -1.69 -13.73 -15.03
N ILE A 117 -1.20 -12.63 -15.63
CA ILE A 117 -1.64 -12.21 -16.98
C ILE A 117 -1.23 -13.26 -18.03
N ALA A 118 0.01 -13.75 -18.00
CA ALA A 118 0.50 -14.75 -18.92
C ALA A 118 -0.25 -16.09 -18.78
N ALA A 119 -0.70 -16.45 -17.58
CA ALA A 119 -1.53 -17.62 -17.35
C ALA A 119 -2.93 -17.51 -17.99
N VAL A 120 -3.45 -16.28 -18.14
CA VAL A 120 -4.74 -16.03 -18.80
C VAL A 120 -4.58 -15.86 -20.31
N ASP A 121 -3.53 -15.19 -20.73
CA ASP A 121 -3.20 -14.97 -22.15
C ASP A 121 -1.74 -15.37 -22.43
N PRO A 122 -1.51 -16.58 -22.99
CA PRO A 122 -0.17 -17.09 -23.26
C PRO A 122 0.67 -16.23 -24.23
N THR A 123 0.07 -15.29 -24.95
CA THR A 123 0.82 -14.35 -25.81
C THR A 123 1.79 -13.46 -25.02
N TRP A 124 1.53 -13.28 -23.72
CA TRP A 124 2.36 -12.48 -22.81
C TRP A 124 3.44 -13.30 -22.10
N GLU A 125 3.43 -14.63 -22.23
CA GLU A 125 4.40 -15.51 -21.56
C GLU A 125 5.87 -15.11 -21.81
N PRO A 126 6.31 -14.76 -23.05
CA PRO A 126 7.69 -14.35 -23.30
C PRO A 126 8.15 -13.11 -22.51
N TYR A 127 7.22 -12.28 -22.09
CA TYR A 127 7.49 -11.01 -21.39
C TYR A 127 7.33 -11.12 -19.87
N ALA A 128 6.67 -12.17 -19.38
CA ALA A 128 6.27 -12.31 -17.98
C ALA A 128 7.47 -12.26 -17.02
N ALA A 129 8.56 -12.96 -17.35
CA ALA A 129 9.74 -12.99 -16.49
C ALA A 129 10.42 -11.60 -16.37
N ALA A 130 10.56 -10.88 -17.48
CA ALA A 130 11.14 -9.55 -17.49
C ALA A 130 10.24 -8.53 -16.75
N ALA A 131 8.93 -8.58 -16.98
CA ALA A 131 7.96 -7.73 -16.32
C ALA A 131 7.92 -7.99 -14.81
N THR A 132 7.98 -9.25 -14.38
CA THR A 132 8.06 -9.63 -12.96
C THR A 132 9.30 -9.02 -12.30
N ALA A 133 10.46 -9.09 -12.95
CA ALA A 133 11.69 -8.49 -12.47
C ALA A 133 11.58 -6.96 -12.34
N GLN A 134 10.96 -6.30 -13.31
CA GLN A 134 10.74 -4.85 -13.28
C GLN A 134 9.76 -4.45 -12.17
N CYS A 135 8.67 -5.22 -11.97
CA CYS A 135 7.75 -5.00 -10.87
C CYS A 135 8.44 -5.16 -9.49
N ALA A 136 9.28 -6.19 -9.33
CA ALA A 136 10.04 -6.38 -8.10
C ALA A 136 10.99 -5.22 -7.82
N ALA A 137 11.71 -4.73 -8.84
CA ALA A 137 12.55 -3.54 -8.70
C ALA A 137 11.72 -2.28 -8.35
N ALA A 138 10.56 -2.10 -8.98
CA ALA A 138 9.66 -0.98 -8.70
C ALA A 138 9.17 -1.00 -7.23
N VAL A 139 8.87 -2.17 -6.67
CA VAL A 139 8.49 -2.30 -5.25
C VAL A 139 9.60 -1.78 -4.34
N ILE A 140 10.85 -2.17 -4.58
CA ILE A 140 12.00 -1.72 -3.78
C ILE A 140 12.20 -0.22 -3.92
N VAL A 141 12.17 0.30 -5.15
CA VAL A 141 12.34 1.74 -5.42
C VAL A 141 11.25 2.55 -4.73
N THR A 142 9.99 2.16 -4.86
CA THR A 142 8.88 2.89 -4.24
C THR A 142 8.92 2.79 -2.72
N ALA A 143 9.36 1.67 -2.13
CA ALA A 143 9.52 1.53 -0.69
C ALA A 143 10.52 2.54 -0.10
N ILE A 144 11.51 2.95 -0.88
CA ILE A 144 12.51 3.95 -0.47
C ILE A 144 12.05 5.36 -0.83
N VAL A 145 11.60 5.56 -2.07
CA VAL A 145 11.32 6.91 -2.62
C VAL A 145 10.03 7.49 -2.05
N THR A 146 8.97 6.67 -1.91
CA THR A 146 7.67 7.18 -1.43
C THR A 146 7.73 7.83 -0.05
N PRO A 147 8.35 7.23 0.99
CA PRO A 147 8.51 7.89 2.28
C PRO A 147 9.30 9.21 2.21
N LEU A 148 10.32 9.27 1.34
CA LEU A 148 11.11 10.49 1.14
C LEU A 148 10.26 11.61 0.53
N VAL A 149 9.46 11.28 -0.48
CA VAL A 149 8.54 12.23 -1.13
C VAL A 149 7.46 12.70 -0.17
N VAL A 150 6.84 11.79 0.58
CA VAL A 150 5.84 12.13 1.60
C VAL A 150 6.42 13.06 2.67
N ASN A 151 7.61 12.76 3.18
CA ASN A 151 8.29 13.60 4.16
C ASN A 151 8.65 14.98 3.58
N ALA A 152 9.11 15.03 2.33
CA ALA A 152 9.42 16.30 1.67
C ALA A 152 8.16 17.17 1.50
N LEU A 153 7.05 16.57 1.09
CA LEU A 153 5.75 17.24 0.97
C LEU A 153 5.23 17.70 2.33
N TYR A 154 5.35 16.87 3.36
CA TYR A 154 4.96 17.24 4.71
C TYR A 154 5.74 18.44 5.23
N LYS A 155 7.08 18.45 5.09
CA LYS A 155 7.93 19.59 5.45
C LYS A 155 7.61 20.85 4.63
N TYR A 156 7.27 20.68 3.36
CA TYR A 156 6.83 21.78 2.53
C TYR A 156 5.52 22.40 3.08
N GLU A 157 4.55 21.56 3.42
CA GLU A 157 3.28 22.01 4.01
C GLU A 157 3.49 22.68 5.38
N GLU A 158 4.35 22.13 6.21
CA GLU A 158 4.71 22.69 7.50
C GLU A 158 5.31 24.09 7.36
N LYS A 159 6.29 24.25 6.47
CA LYS A 159 6.93 25.54 6.19
C LYS A 159 5.94 26.62 5.69
N HIS A 160 4.87 26.20 5.01
CA HIS A 160 3.87 27.12 4.47
C HIS A 160 2.61 27.25 5.35
N GLY A 161 2.61 26.70 6.55
CA GLY A 161 1.47 26.79 7.49
C GLY A 161 0.20 26.08 6.96
N LEU A 162 0.37 25.03 6.15
CA LEU A 162 -0.73 24.30 5.55
C LEU A 162 -1.20 23.11 6.40
N ILE A 163 -0.45 22.78 7.45
CA ILE A 163 -0.76 21.67 8.37
C ILE A 163 -1.85 22.12 9.34
N ASN A 164 -2.83 21.25 9.52
CA ASN A 164 -3.87 21.42 10.54
C ASN A 164 -3.53 20.59 11.76
N TYR A 165 -3.01 21.21 12.79
CA TYR A 165 -2.61 20.57 14.05
C TYR A 165 -3.79 20.19 14.95
N ASP A 166 -5.00 20.70 14.67
CA ASP A 166 -6.23 20.32 15.41
C ASP A 166 -6.69 18.87 15.06
N VAL A 167 -6.14 18.30 13.98
CA VAL A 167 -6.37 16.90 13.61
C VAL A 167 -5.22 16.06 14.15
N PRO A 168 -5.47 15.15 15.11
CA PRO A 168 -4.41 14.34 15.70
C PRO A 168 -3.77 13.39 14.68
N LEU A 169 -2.59 12.88 15.00
CA LEU A 169 -2.00 11.75 14.27
C LEU A 169 -2.71 10.46 14.69
N ALA A 170 -2.86 9.51 13.77
CA ALA A 170 -3.47 8.22 14.07
C ALA A 170 -2.76 7.46 15.22
N SER A 171 -1.48 7.75 15.47
CA SER A 171 -0.73 7.24 16.62
C SER A 171 -1.11 7.94 17.94
N GLU A 172 -1.48 9.21 17.87
CA GLU A 172 -1.94 10.00 19.04
C GLU A 172 -3.35 9.59 19.43
N ASP A 173 -4.25 9.36 18.45
CA ASP A 173 -5.60 8.85 18.72
C ASP A 173 -5.56 7.52 19.48
N THR A 174 -4.68 6.60 19.06
CA THR A 174 -4.52 5.29 19.73
C THR A 174 -3.93 5.43 21.14
N ALA A 175 -3.11 6.42 21.41
CA ALA A 175 -2.57 6.69 22.73
C ALA A 175 -3.63 7.31 23.66
N LEU A 176 -4.38 8.29 23.15
CA LEU A 176 -5.48 8.92 23.87
C LEU A 176 -6.63 7.95 24.18
N GLU A 177 -6.95 7.05 23.23
CA GLU A 177 -7.93 5.98 23.47
C GLU A 177 -7.48 5.05 24.60
N LYS A 178 -6.19 4.69 24.67
CA LYS A 178 -5.64 3.85 25.74
C LYS A 178 -5.63 4.55 27.09
N GLU A 179 -5.25 5.83 27.13
CA GLU A 179 -5.28 6.64 28.37
C GLU A 179 -6.72 6.78 28.89
N ALA A 180 -7.69 7.03 27.98
CA ALA A 180 -9.10 7.10 28.36
C ALA A 180 -9.66 5.75 28.85
N GLU A 181 -9.21 4.62 28.29
CA GLU A 181 -9.59 3.28 28.76
C GLU A 181 -8.96 2.94 30.13
N GLU A 182 -7.76 3.41 30.40
CA GLU A 182 -7.09 3.24 31.69
C GLU A 182 -7.75 4.07 32.78
N GLU A 183 -8.14 5.31 32.49
CA GLU A 183 -8.88 6.17 33.43
C GLU A 183 -10.29 5.62 33.75
N LEU A 184 -10.94 4.94 32.81
CA LEU A 184 -12.27 4.35 33.04
C LEU A 184 -12.22 3.06 33.90
N LYS A 185 -11.03 2.47 34.09
CA LYS A 185 -10.81 1.24 34.88
C LYS A 185 -10.41 1.50 36.32
N LEU A 186 -10.15 2.76 36.68
CA LEU A 186 -9.85 3.24 38.03
C LEU A 186 -11.11 3.71 38.74
#